data_ffb06b89d0cb234a7d18eae134acfce9
#
_entry.id   ffb06b89d0cb234a7d18eae134acfce9
#
_cell.length_a   1.000
_cell.length_b   1.000
_cell.length_c   1.000
_cell.angle_alpha   90.00
_cell.angle_beta   90.00
_cell.angle_gamma   90.00
#
_symmetry.space_group_name_H-M   'P 1'
#
loop_
_entity.id
_entity.type
_entity.pdbx_description
1 polymer ?
#
loop_
_entity_poly.entity_id
_entity_poly.type
_entity_poly.pdbx_seq_one_letter_code
_entity_poly.pdbx_strand_id
1 'polypeptide(L)'
;MYVYTQIAIWWLDPPNTSNIIINQKRGLNNMDKIIEHNVNDIVDTILNDYTHDRSIDKMKLFTQPDRFVIIKIIDNLMKIMYPGYFRDTSHKIYIMENSTRVLIEDTLFRLNKQIELALKYSPDYENADDCELHVEAQRLTVAFFHTLPKIRALLETDLQAAFDGDPAAYSKEEVILSYPGLQAITINRLAHELFQLKVPLIPRIMTEYAHSTTGIDIHPGATIGEYFFIDHGTGIVIGETTTIGKNVKIYQGVTLGALSTRGGQKLQGKKRHPTIGDNVTIYAGASILGGDSIIGENCVIGSNVFITTSIPAGTKVNIKNQELKYHQGHKTVNEPVDPEETWFYII
;
A
#
# COMPACT_ATOMS: atom_id res chain seq x y z
N MET A 1 -5.29 -12.43 -25.58
CA MET A 1 -6.20 -13.05 -26.58
C MET A 1 -7.21 -11.97 -26.95
N TYR A 2 -6.95 -11.26 -28.04
CA TYR A 2 -7.78 -10.13 -28.50
C TYR A 2 -8.91 -10.68 -29.37
N VAL A 3 -10.14 -10.32 -29.01
CA VAL A 3 -11.33 -10.61 -29.79
C VAL A 3 -11.59 -9.41 -30.70
N TYR A 4 -11.42 -9.60 -32.01
CA TYR A 4 -11.87 -8.63 -33.02
C TYR A 4 -13.34 -8.90 -33.34
N THR A 5 -14.19 -7.91 -33.09
CA THR A 5 -15.58 -7.88 -33.55
C THR A 5 -15.61 -7.26 -34.95
N GLN A 6 -15.88 -8.05 -35.98
CA GLN A 6 -16.17 -7.58 -37.34
C GLN A 6 -17.64 -7.11 -37.39
N ILE A 7 -17.85 -5.86 -37.77
CA ILE A 7 -19.15 -5.35 -38.20
C ILE A 7 -19.16 -5.36 -39.73
N ALA A 8 -20.01 -6.17 -40.31
CA ALA A 8 -20.26 -6.20 -41.73
C ALA A 8 -21.25 -5.07 -42.11
N ILE A 9 -20.87 -4.16 -42.98
CA ILE A 9 -21.76 -3.20 -43.65
C ILE A 9 -21.91 -3.60 -45.12
N TRP A 10 -23.14 -3.80 -45.54
CA TRP A 10 -23.55 -4.19 -46.86
C TRP A 10 -23.77 -2.98 -47.80
N TRP A 11 -23.14 -3.02 -48.94
CA TRP A 11 -23.48 -2.51 -50.27
C TRP A 11 -24.25 -1.19 -50.43
N LEU A 12 -23.53 -0.18 -50.91
CA LEU A 12 -23.92 0.72 -52.00
C LEU A 12 -22.70 1.11 -52.78
N ASP A 13 -22.77 1.05 -54.13
CA ASP A 13 -21.67 1.28 -55.03
C ASP A 13 -20.96 2.64 -54.85
N PRO A 14 -19.62 2.68 -54.81
CA PRO A 14 -18.89 3.92 -54.57
C PRO A 14 -18.49 4.58 -55.88
N PRO A 15 -18.65 5.88 -56.00
CA PRO A 15 -17.94 6.60 -57.02
C PRO A 15 -16.50 6.81 -56.60
N ASN A 16 -15.57 6.15 -57.33
CA ASN A 16 -14.16 6.51 -57.42
C ASN A 16 -13.31 6.51 -56.15
N THR A 17 -13.21 5.34 -55.49
CA THR A 17 -12.42 5.15 -54.27
C THR A 17 -10.89 5.18 -54.46
N SER A 18 -10.37 5.13 -55.68
CA SER A 18 -8.93 5.12 -55.95
C SER A 18 -8.23 6.41 -55.50
N ASN A 19 -8.86 7.55 -55.63
CA ASN A 19 -8.25 8.84 -55.24
C ASN A 19 -8.31 9.12 -53.74
N ILE A 20 -9.31 8.56 -53.03
CA ILE A 20 -9.45 8.72 -51.57
C ILE A 20 -8.43 7.84 -50.84
N ILE A 21 -8.20 6.60 -51.28
CA ILE A 21 -7.22 5.68 -50.72
C ILE A 21 -5.78 6.18 -50.95
N ILE A 22 -5.51 6.79 -52.14
CA ILE A 22 -4.20 7.37 -52.44
C ILE A 22 -3.94 8.61 -51.57
N ASN A 23 -4.94 9.45 -51.30
CA ASN A 23 -4.79 10.61 -50.46
C ASN A 23 -4.67 10.23 -48.98
N GLN A 24 -5.37 9.18 -48.48
CA GLN A 24 -5.17 8.66 -47.12
C GLN A 24 -3.80 8.01 -46.96
N LYS A 25 -3.31 7.24 -47.91
CA LYS A 25 -1.93 6.68 -47.88
C LYS A 25 -0.85 7.77 -47.98
N ARG A 26 -1.08 8.84 -48.74
CA ARG A 26 -0.16 9.99 -48.75
C ARG A 26 -0.20 10.80 -47.48
N GLY A 27 -1.34 10.90 -46.81
CA GLY A 27 -1.47 11.54 -45.49
C GLY A 27 -0.78 10.76 -44.41
N LEU A 28 -0.93 9.42 -44.35
CA LEU A 28 -0.24 8.53 -43.42
C LEU A 28 1.28 8.56 -43.62
N ASN A 29 1.75 8.44 -44.91
CA ASN A 29 3.18 8.52 -45.20
C ASN A 29 3.81 9.89 -44.88
N ASN A 30 3.05 10.99 -44.89
CA ASN A 30 3.53 12.30 -44.47
C ASN A 30 3.56 12.47 -42.96
N MET A 31 2.63 11.84 -42.19
CA MET A 31 2.68 11.85 -40.72
C MET A 31 3.88 11.06 -40.20
N ASP A 32 4.18 9.89 -40.77
CA ASP A 32 5.36 9.09 -40.41
C ASP A 32 6.66 9.90 -40.67
N LYS A 33 6.73 10.63 -41.77
CA LYS A 33 7.88 11.48 -42.09
C LYS A 33 8.04 12.68 -41.14
N ILE A 34 6.95 13.21 -40.58
CA ILE A 34 7.04 14.31 -39.59
C ILE A 34 7.70 13.81 -38.32
N ILE A 35 7.32 12.63 -37.82
CA ILE A 35 7.95 12.04 -36.64
C ILE A 35 9.43 11.71 -36.92
N GLU A 36 9.73 11.02 -38.02
CA GLU A 36 11.09 10.66 -38.40
C GLU A 36 12.01 11.89 -38.52
N HIS A 37 11.47 13.00 -39.05
CA HIS A 37 12.26 14.23 -39.30
C HIS A 37 12.57 14.98 -38.00
N ASN A 38 11.68 14.88 -37.00
CA ASN A 38 11.81 15.62 -35.73
C ASN A 38 12.37 14.77 -34.58
N VAL A 39 12.52 13.45 -34.72
CA VAL A 39 12.94 12.58 -33.63
C VAL A 39 14.30 12.96 -33.05
N ASN A 40 15.25 13.31 -33.91
CA ASN A 40 16.61 13.69 -33.50
C ASN A 40 16.61 15.03 -32.75
N ASP A 41 15.88 16.02 -33.24
CA ASP A 41 15.74 17.32 -32.57
C ASP A 41 15.06 17.18 -31.20
N ILE A 42 14.02 16.33 -31.09
CA ILE A 42 13.37 16.02 -29.81
C ILE A 42 14.35 15.34 -28.85
N VAL A 43 15.10 14.36 -29.32
CA VAL A 43 16.10 13.64 -28.50
C VAL A 43 17.19 14.60 -28.03
N ASP A 44 17.73 15.41 -28.92
CA ASP A 44 18.78 16.38 -28.57
C ASP A 44 18.27 17.41 -27.57
N THR A 45 17.05 17.89 -27.73
CA THR A 45 16.40 18.82 -26.80
C THR A 45 16.26 18.21 -25.41
N ILE A 46 15.79 16.96 -25.32
CA ILE A 46 15.61 16.25 -24.03
C ILE A 46 16.96 15.94 -23.39
N LEU A 47 17.94 15.46 -24.16
CA LEU A 47 19.28 15.16 -23.64
C LEU A 47 19.98 16.42 -23.14
N ASN A 48 19.81 17.56 -23.83
CA ASN A 48 20.33 18.84 -23.37
C ASN A 48 19.64 19.29 -22.07
N ASP A 49 18.32 19.04 -21.90
CA ASP A 49 17.61 19.32 -20.66
C ASP A 49 18.16 18.50 -19.48
N TYR A 50 18.59 17.26 -19.68
CA TYR A 50 19.21 16.42 -18.64
C TYR A 50 20.57 16.94 -18.14
N THR A 51 21.19 17.88 -18.84
CA THR A 51 22.47 18.49 -18.40
C THR A 51 22.30 19.49 -17.25
N HIS A 52 21.05 19.85 -16.88
CA HIS A 52 20.78 20.85 -15.83
C HIS A 52 20.91 20.31 -14.39
N ASP A 53 21.25 19.03 -14.19
CA ASP A 53 21.49 18.35 -12.89
C ASP A 53 20.40 18.66 -11.86
N ARG A 54 19.14 18.47 -12.25
CA ARG A 54 17.99 18.67 -11.36
C ARG A 54 17.84 17.50 -10.40
N SER A 55 17.16 17.71 -9.27
CA SER A 55 16.88 16.67 -8.28
C SER A 55 16.10 15.46 -8.85
N ILE A 56 15.41 15.66 -9.98
CA ILE A 56 14.69 14.59 -10.69
C ILE A 56 15.60 13.77 -11.60
N ASP A 57 16.84 14.22 -11.86
CA ASP A 57 17.78 13.58 -12.79
C ASP A 57 18.71 12.62 -12.03
N LYS A 58 18.86 11.41 -12.53
CA LYS A 58 19.82 10.40 -12.05
C LYS A 58 20.48 9.72 -13.22
N MET A 59 21.48 10.38 -13.79
CA MET A 59 22.17 9.92 -14.99
C MET A 59 23.06 8.69 -14.76
N LYS A 60 23.45 8.39 -13.51
CA LYS A 60 24.19 7.17 -13.18
C LYS A 60 23.20 6.01 -13.05
N LEU A 61 23.14 5.15 -14.05
CA LEU A 61 22.34 3.94 -14.05
C LEU A 61 22.81 2.97 -12.96
N PHE A 62 21.88 2.21 -12.38
CA PHE A 62 22.13 1.15 -11.39
C PHE A 62 22.77 1.60 -10.05
N THR A 63 22.68 2.87 -9.70
CA THR A 63 23.21 3.39 -8.43
C THR A 63 22.14 3.55 -7.35
N GLN A 64 20.88 3.37 -7.68
CA GLN A 64 19.73 3.48 -6.77
C GLN A 64 18.97 2.16 -6.65
N PRO A 65 18.20 1.96 -5.56
CA PRO A 65 17.30 0.82 -5.45
C PRO A 65 16.29 0.79 -6.61
N ASP A 66 16.05 -0.41 -7.13
CA ASP A 66 15.11 -0.64 -8.23
C ASP A 66 13.73 -1.02 -7.67
N ARG A 67 12.73 -0.17 -7.92
CA ARG A 67 11.34 -0.39 -7.48
C ARG A 67 10.77 -1.72 -7.99
N PHE A 68 11.08 -2.14 -9.21
CA PHE A 68 10.55 -3.38 -9.77
C PHE A 68 11.19 -4.61 -9.13
N VAL A 69 12.48 -4.53 -8.81
CA VAL A 69 13.17 -5.59 -8.06
C VAL A 69 12.58 -5.70 -6.64
N ILE A 70 12.28 -4.57 -5.98
CA ILE A 70 11.65 -4.55 -4.65
C ILE A 70 10.25 -5.17 -4.71
N ILE A 71 9.44 -4.89 -5.73
CA ILE A 71 8.13 -5.53 -5.92
C ILE A 71 8.31 -7.06 -6.09
N LYS A 72 9.30 -7.49 -6.87
CA LYS A 72 9.59 -8.92 -6.99
C LYS A 72 10.02 -9.56 -5.67
N ILE A 73 10.75 -8.84 -4.84
CA ILE A 73 11.08 -9.28 -3.46
C ILE A 73 9.82 -9.44 -2.62
N ILE A 74 8.87 -8.49 -2.70
CA ILE A 74 7.57 -8.60 -2.00
C ILE A 74 6.83 -9.86 -2.45
N ASP A 75 6.71 -10.11 -3.75
CA ASP A 75 6.05 -11.30 -4.29
C ASP A 75 6.68 -12.59 -3.76
N ASN A 76 8.01 -12.63 -3.70
CA ASN A 76 8.74 -13.77 -3.16
C ASN A 76 8.52 -13.94 -1.64
N LEU A 77 8.54 -12.83 -0.89
CA LEU A 77 8.25 -12.84 0.54
C LEU A 77 6.81 -13.29 0.83
N MET A 78 5.82 -12.90 0.02
CA MET A 78 4.45 -13.42 0.12
C MET A 78 4.40 -14.95 -0.02
N LYS A 79 5.17 -15.52 -0.97
CA LYS A 79 5.30 -16.99 -1.13
C LYS A 79 5.96 -17.66 0.07
N ILE A 80 6.93 -17.00 0.72
CA ILE A 80 7.59 -17.49 1.93
C ILE A 80 6.65 -17.41 3.15
N MET A 81 5.85 -16.34 3.25
CA MET A 81 4.89 -16.17 4.35
C MET A 81 3.74 -17.17 4.27
N TYR A 82 3.24 -17.44 3.06
CA TYR A 82 2.09 -18.31 2.80
C TYR A 82 2.47 -19.48 1.88
N PRO A 83 3.27 -20.45 2.35
CA PRO A 83 3.74 -21.55 1.51
C PRO A 83 2.57 -22.37 0.97
N GLY A 84 2.58 -22.58 -0.35
CA GLY A 84 1.55 -23.36 -1.05
C GLY A 84 0.39 -22.54 -1.60
N TYR A 85 0.13 -21.32 -1.13
CA TYR A 85 -0.94 -20.46 -1.65
C TYR A 85 -0.55 -19.70 -2.91
N PHE A 86 0.64 -19.10 -2.94
CA PHE A 86 1.14 -18.31 -4.08
C PHE A 86 2.21 -19.11 -4.83
N ARG A 87 1.85 -19.68 -5.99
CA ARG A 87 2.73 -20.57 -6.78
C ARG A 87 3.22 -19.88 -8.04
N ASP A 88 4.47 -20.17 -8.43
CA ASP A 88 4.93 -19.95 -9.80
C ASP A 88 4.43 -21.10 -10.69
N THR A 89 3.67 -20.78 -11.72
CA THR A 89 3.11 -21.77 -12.66
C THR A 89 4.16 -22.38 -13.59
N SER A 90 5.36 -21.82 -13.64
CA SER A 90 6.41 -22.19 -14.60
C SER A 90 7.24 -23.40 -14.23
N HIS A 91 7.25 -23.85 -12.96
CA HIS A 91 8.07 -24.98 -12.53
C HIS A 91 7.27 -25.97 -11.69
N LYS A 92 7.10 -27.19 -12.22
CA LYS A 92 6.65 -28.35 -11.44
C LYS A 92 7.81 -28.82 -10.54
N ILE A 93 8.07 -28.13 -9.45
CA ILE A 93 9.06 -28.59 -8.47
C ILE A 93 8.34 -29.54 -7.53
N TYR A 94 8.71 -30.83 -7.60
CA TYR A 94 8.09 -31.92 -6.84
C TYR A 94 8.50 -31.93 -5.35
N ILE A 95 9.55 -31.21 -4.96
CA ILE A 95 10.07 -31.20 -3.59
C ILE A 95 9.99 -29.78 -3.03
N MET A 96 9.05 -29.58 -2.09
CA MET A 96 8.79 -28.26 -1.45
C MET A 96 10.08 -27.67 -0.83
N GLU A 97 10.90 -28.49 -0.19
CA GLU A 97 12.14 -28.04 0.45
C GLU A 97 13.13 -27.39 -0.52
N ASN A 98 13.34 -28.00 -1.68
CA ASN A 98 14.24 -27.46 -2.71
C ASN A 98 13.73 -26.15 -3.30
N SER A 99 12.40 -26.07 -3.55
CA SER A 99 11.78 -24.84 -4.08
C SER A 99 11.85 -23.69 -3.08
N THR A 100 11.62 -23.98 -1.80
CA THR A 100 11.72 -22.98 -0.72
C THR A 100 13.15 -22.50 -0.56
N ARG A 101 14.15 -23.40 -0.62
CA ARG A 101 15.56 -23.01 -0.56
C ARG A 101 15.93 -22.04 -1.68
N VAL A 102 15.63 -22.37 -2.93
CA VAL A 102 15.91 -21.51 -4.09
C VAL A 102 15.19 -20.15 -3.96
N LEU A 103 13.95 -20.16 -3.51
CA LEU A 103 13.17 -18.95 -3.30
C LEU A 103 13.80 -18.04 -2.23
N ILE A 104 14.24 -18.61 -1.11
CA ILE A 104 14.90 -17.88 -0.02
C ILE A 104 16.24 -17.32 -0.52
N GLU A 105 17.07 -18.12 -1.18
CA GLU A 105 18.36 -17.70 -1.71
C GLU A 105 18.21 -16.55 -2.72
N ASP A 106 17.32 -16.67 -3.72
CA ASP A 106 17.08 -15.59 -4.70
C ASP A 106 16.60 -14.30 -4.01
N THR A 107 15.69 -14.43 -3.05
CA THR A 107 15.14 -13.26 -2.34
C THR A 107 16.19 -12.59 -1.47
N LEU A 108 17.02 -13.38 -0.77
CA LEU A 108 18.11 -12.89 0.06
C LEU A 108 19.15 -12.11 -0.76
N PHE A 109 19.59 -12.67 -1.89
CA PHE A 109 20.57 -11.99 -2.75
C PHE A 109 20.02 -10.71 -3.36
N ARG A 110 18.77 -10.73 -3.84
CA ARG A 110 18.11 -9.52 -4.36
C ARG A 110 17.97 -8.46 -3.29
N LEU A 111 17.46 -8.81 -2.11
CA LEU A 111 17.30 -7.87 -1.02
C LEU A 111 18.63 -7.27 -0.56
N ASN A 112 19.67 -8.12 -0.42
CA ASN A 112 21.01 -7.66 -0.09
C ASN A 112 21.52 -6.59 -1.05
N LYS A 113 21.36 -6.83 -2.37
CA LYS A 113 21.78 -5.82 -3.36
C LYS A 113 20.98 -4.54 -3.28
N GLN A 114 19.68 -4.62 -3.02
CA GLN A 114 18.85 -3.42 -2.89
C GLN A 114 19.17 -2.64 -1.61
N ILE A 115 19.48 -3.33 -0.49
CA ILE A 115 19.91 -2.69 0.76
C ILE A 115 21.26 -1.99 0.54
N GLU A 116 22.23 -2.62 -0.09
CA GLU A 116 23.53 -2.02 -0.41
C GLU A 116 23.38 -0.70 -1.18
N LEU A 117 22.49 -0.66 -2.18
CA LEU A 117 22.18 0.55 -2.93
C LEU A 117 21.44 1.60 -2.07
N ALA A 118 20.53 1.14 -1.20
CA ALA A 118 19.74 2.02 -0.35
C ALA A 118 20.58 2.69 0.75
N LEU A 119 21.56 2.01 1.33
CA LEU A 119 22.43 2.56 2.38
C LEU A 119 23.13 3.86 1.97
N LYS A 120 23.43 4.03 0.67
CA LYS A 120 24.02 5.27 0.11
C LYS A 120 23.14 6.52 0.31
N TYR A 121 21.87 6.34 0.66
CA TYR A 121 20.91 7.43 0.94
C TYR A 121 20.73 7.73 2.42
N SER A 122 21.42 7.01 3.30
CA SER A 122 21.41 7.29 4.73
C SER A 122 22.58 8.19 5.12
N PRO A 123 22.33 9.26 5.89
CA PRO A 123 23.41 10.09 6.43
C PRO A 123 24.43 9.31 7.27
N ASP A 124 23.99 8.21 7.89
CA ASP A 124 24.85 7.35 8.72
C ASP A 124 26.00 6.71 7.91
N TYR A 125 25.84 6.61 6.57
CA TYR A 125 26.80 5.98 5.65
C TYR A 125 27.35 6.92 4.58
N GLU A 126 27.25 8.23 4.77
CA GLU A 126 27.70 9.24 3.79
C GLU A 126 29.17 9.08 3.41
N ASN A 127 30.01 8.65 4.38
CA ASN A 127 31.46 8.50 4.20
C ASN A 127 31.89 7.02 4.13
N ALA A 128 30.95 6.05 4.09
CA ALA A 128 31.25 4.64 4.03
C ALA A 128 31.75 4.25 2.63
N ASP A 129 32.77 3.38 2.60
CA ASP A 129 33.24 2.81 1.34
C ASP A 129 32.32 1.64 0.85
N ASP A 130 32.52 1.19 -0.37
CA ASP A 130 31.71 0.14 -0.97
C ASP A 130 31.86 -1.22 -0.21
N CYS A 131 33.01 -1.47 0.46
CA CYS A 131 33.22 -2.67 1.26
C CYS A 131 32.42 -2.64 2.55
N GLU A 132 32.44 -1.50 3.25
CA GLU A 132 31.63 -1.27 4.46
C GLU A 132 30.15 -1.38 4.18
N LEU A 133 29.67 -0.76 3.07
CA LEU A 133 28.29 -0.86 2.63
C LEU A 133 27.88 -2.29 2.31
N HIS A 134 28.77 -3.07 1.67
CA HIS A 134 28.51 -4.46 1.33
C HIS A 134 28.38 -5.34 2.58
N VAL A 135 29.29 -5.20 3.54
CA VAL A 135 29.25 -5.95 4.82
C VAL A 135 28.01 -5.61 5.62
N GLU A 136 27.67 -4.32 5.72
CA GLU A 136 26.48 -3.88 6.45
C GLU A 136 25.18 -4.36 5.78
N ALA A 137 25.09 -4.31 4.46
CA ALA A 137 23.95 -4.83 3.72
C ALA A 137 23.73 -6.34 4.00
N GLN A 138 24.80 -7.12 4.03
CA GLN A 138 24.72 -8.54 4.39
C GLN A 138 24.20 -8.72 5.82
N ARG A 139 24.74 -7.97 6.78
CA ARG A 139 24.31 -8.03 8.19
C ARG A 139 22.82 -7.72 8.34
N LEU A 140 22.35 -6.64 7.71
CA LEU A 140 20.95 -6.22 7.74
C LEU A 140 20.04 -7.24 7.06
N THR A 141 20.46 -7.78 5.92
CA THR A 141 19.70 -8.81 5.20
C THR A 141 19.52 -10.05 6.06
N VAL A 142 20.60 -10.58 6.64
CA VAL A 142 20.54 -11.75 7.52
C VAL A 142 19.68 -11.48 8.75
N ALA A 143 19.82 -10.30 9.39
CA ALA A 143 19.00 -9.91 10.52
C ALA A 143 17.51 -9.89 10.14
N PHE A 144 17.14 -9.32 9.00
CA PHE A 144 15.76 -9.32 8.50
C PHE A 144 15.22 -10.75 8.29
N PHE A 145 15.95 -11.63 7.62
CA PHE A 145 15.48 -12.99 7.38
C PHE A 145 15.26 -13.78 8.68
N HIS A 146 16.02 -13.51 9.74
CA HIS A 146 15.79 -14.08 11.05
C HIS A 146 14.49 -13.61 11.73
N THR A 147 13.88 -12.50 11.29
CA THR A 147 12.60 -12.05 11.82
C THR A 147 11.39 -12.75 11.19
N LEU A 148 11.55 -13.42 10.03
CA LEU A 148 10.43 -14.00 9.28
C LEU A 148 9.59 -15.01 10.09
N PRO A 149 10.15 -15.90 10.95
CA PRO A 149 9.31 -16.76 11.79
C PRO A 149 8.42 -15.99 12.76
N LYS A 150 8.92 -14.89 13.36
CA LYS A 150 8.14 -13.99 14.23
C LYS A 150 7.01 -13.32 13.44
N ILE A 151 7.30 -12.82 12.23
CA ILE A 151 6.29 -12.20 11.37
C ILE A 151 5.20 -13.23 11.03
N ARG A 152 5.56 -14.45 10.67
CA ARG A 152 4.58 -15.52 10.40
C ARG A 152 3.68 -15.82 11.58
N ALA A 153 4.21 -15.82 12.80
CA ALA A 153 3.39 -15.99 14.01
C ALA A 153 2.37 -14.86 14.18
N LEU A 154 2.77 -13.60 13.90
CA LEU A 154 1.85 -12.46 13.91
C LEU A 154 0.78 -12.57 12.81
N LEU A 155 1.17 -12.97 11.60
CA LEU A 155 0.22 -13.15 10.47
C LEU A 155 -0.81 -14.24 10.72
N GLU A 156 -0.46 -15.30 11.46
CA GLU A 156 -1.44 -16.31 11.90
C GLU A 156 -2.52 -15.70 12.81
N THR A 157 -2.12 -14.78 13.71
CA THR A 157 -3.09 -14.08 14.57
C THR A 157 -3.97 -13.11 13.78
N ASP A 158 -3.40 -12.40 12.80
CA ASP A 158 -4.15 -11.48 11.93
C ASP A 158 -5.15 -12.24 11.03
N LEU A 159 -4.73 -13.39 10.51
CA LEU A 159 -5.60 -14.28 9.74
C LEU A 159 -6.77 -14.79 10.58
N GLN A 160 -6.49 -15.20 11.84
CA GLN A 160 -7.54 -15.61 12.77
C GLN A 160 -8.51 -14.46 13.06
N ALA A 161 -7.99 -13.25 13.34
CA ALA A 161 -8.81 -12.07 13.61
C ALA A 161 -9.71 -11.69 12.41
N ALA A 162 -9.18 -11.81 11.19
CA ALA A 162 -9.95 -11.56 9.97
C ALA A 162 -11.07 -12.60 9.79
N PHE A 163 -10.76 -13.88 9.98
CA PHE A 163 -11.75 -14.95 9.86
C PHE A 163 -12.86 -14.86 10.92
N ASP A 164 -12.50 -14.59 12.17
CA ASP A 164 -13.47 -14.45 13.28
C ASP A 164 -14.28 -13.15 13.19
N GLY A 165 -13.68 -12.11 12.61
CA GLY A 165 -14.25 -10.76 12.57
C GLY A 165 -15.15 -10.48 11.37
N ASP A 166 -15.13 -11.32 10.31
CA ASP A 166 -15.97 -11.18 9.12
C ASP A 166 -16.91 -12.38 8.97
N PRO A 167 -18.22 -12.22 9.26
CA PRO A 167 -19.19 -13.31 9.10
C PRO A 167 -19.37 -13.77 7.66
N ALA A 168 -18.88 -13.03 6.66
CA ALA A 168 -18.93 -13.41 5.25
C ALA A 168 -17.74 -14.29 4.83
N ALA A 169 -16.69 -14.40 5.64
CA ALA A 169 -15.52 -15.22 5.34
C ALA A 169 -15.89 -16.72 5.34
N TYR A 170 -15.79 -17.36 4.19
CA TYR A 170 -16.08 -18.79 4.05
C TYR A 170 -15.00 -19.68 4.67
N SER A 171 -13.73 -19.29 4.53
CA SER A 171 -12.58 -20.03 5.07
C SER A 171 -11.36 -19.13 5.25
N LYS A 172 -10.37 -19.59 6.03
CA LYS A 172 -9.07 -18.90 6.15
C LYS A 172 -8.31 -18.84 4.82
N GLU A 173 -8.48 -19.84 3.97
CA GLU A 173 -7.91 -19.88 2.62
C GLU A 173 -8.46 -18.74 1.74
N GLU A 174 -9.76 -18.47 1.84
CA GLU A 174 -10.38 -17.33 1.15
C GLU A 174 -9.78 -16.00 1.63
N VAL A 175 -9.63 -15.84 2.94
CA VAL A 175 -8.99 -14.63 3.51
C VAL A 175 -7.57 -14.44 2.98
N ILE A 176 -6.75 -15.52 2.94
CA ILE A 176 -5.37 -15.45 2.42
C ILE A 176 -5.34 -15.07 0.94
N LEU A 177 -6.25 -15.60 0.14
CA LEU A 177 -6.21 -15.45 -1.32
C LEU A 177 -6.88 -14.17 -1.83
N SER A 178 -7.80 -13.56 -1.05
CA SER A 178 -8.66 -12.51 -1.58
C SER A 178 -8.71 -11.22 -0.74
N TYR A 179 -8.36 -11.23 0.56
CA TYR A 179 -8.55 -10.05 1.41
C TYR A 179 -7.41 -9.02 1.27
N PRO A 180 -7.70 -7.80 0.79
CA PRO A 180 -6.70 -6.76 0.66
C PRO A 180 -6.15 -6.31 2.03
N GLY A 181 -6.95 -6.39 3.09
CA GLY A 181 -6.52 -6.10 4.46
C GLY A 181 -5.37 -6.99 4.92
N LEU A 182 -5.47 -8.32 4.67
CA LEU A 182 -4.39 -9.25 5.01
C LEU A 182 -3.14 -9.01 4.16
N GLN A 183 -3.30 -8.70 2.88
CA GLN A 183 -2.17 -8.35 2.01
C GLN A 183 -1.44 -7.10 2.52
N ALA A 184 -2.19 -6.05 2.85
CA ALA A 184 -1.62 -4.79 3.32
C ALA A 184 -0.85 -4.95 4.64
N ILE A 185 -1.43 -5.64 5.63
CA ILE A 185 -0.75 -5.87 6.92
C ILE A 185 0.45 -6.79 6.77
N THR A 186 0.41 -7.79 5.89
CA THR A 186 1.56 -8.65 5.60
C THR A 186 2.75 -7.84 5.11
N ILE A 187 2.54 -7.00 4.09
CA ILE A 187 3.59 -6.15 3.54
C ILE A 187 4.08 -5.14 4.59
N ASN A 188 3.15 -4.57 5.38
CA ASN A 188 3.53 -3.65 6.44
C ASN A 188 4.41 -4.32 7.52
N ARG A 189 4.06 -5.52 8.02
CA ARG A 189 4.88 -6.24 9.02
C ARG A 189 6.28 -6.54 8.51
N LEU A 190 6.42 -6.91 7.24
CA LEU A 190 7.72 -7.11 6.59
C LEU A 190 8.49 -5.79 6.47
N ALA A 191 7.85 -4.74 6.01
CA ALA A 191 8.44 -3.41 5.87
C ALA A 191 8.82 -2.79 7.22
N HIS A 192 8.03 -3.05 8.27
CA HIS A 192 8.29 -2.58 9.63
C HIS A 192 9.61 -3.14 10.19
N GLU A 193 9.89 -4.44 10.02
CA GLU A 193 11.17 -5.02 10.49
C GLU A 193 12.38 -4.39 9.74
N LEU A 194 12.27 -4.13 8.44
CA LEU A 194 13.32 -3.41 7.70
C LEU A 194 13.45 -1.94 8.17
N PHE A 195 12.33 -1.30 8.52
CA PHE A 195 12.32 0.05 9.09
C PHE A 195 12.99 0.09 10.46
N GLN A 196 12.73 -0.90 11.34
CA GLN A 196 13.38 -1.03 12.64
C GLN A 196 14.88 -1.27 12.51
N LEU A 197 15.30 -1.97 11.46
CA LEU A 197 16.72 -2.16 11.09
C LEU A 197 17.34 -0.90 10.45
N LYS A 198 16.58 0.20 10.35
CA LYS A 198 17.00 1.47 9.74
C LYS A 198 17.43 1.34 8.26
N VAL A 199 16.88 0.38 7.54
CA VAL A 199 17.09 0.29 6.09
C VAL A 199 16.39 1.48 5.42
N PRO A 200 17.11 2.33 4.68
CA PRO A 200 16.48 3.49 4.03
C PRO A 200 15.68 3.09 2.78
N LEU A 201 14.73 3.92 2.40
CA LEU A 201 13.90 3.84 1.18
C LEU A 201 13.05 2.58 1.02
N ILE A 202 13.63 1.38 1.15
CA ILE A 202 12.98 0.10 0.85
C ILE A 202 11.69 -0.09 1.63
N PRO A 203 11.61 0.12 2.97
CA PRO A 203 10.37 -0.05 3.72
C PRO A 203 9.23 0.82 3.17
N ARG A 204 9.54 2.07 2.79
CA ARG A 204 8.55 2.98 2.22
C ARG A 204 8.10 2.55 0.83
N ILE A 205 9.02 2.09 -0.04
CA ILE A 205 8.67 1.55 -1.36
C ILE A 205 7.72 0.35 -1.22
N MET A 206 7.95 -0.52 -0.23
CA MET A 206 7.10 -1.68 0.04
C MET A 206 5.69 -1.26 0.45
N THR A 207 5.55 -0.33 1.40
CA THR A 207 4.22 0.11 1.87
C THR A 207 3.48 0.95 0.84
N GLU A 208 4.17 1.75 0.02
CA GLU A 208 3.54 2.45 -1.11
C GLU A 208 3.06 1.48 -2.21
N TYR A 209 3.76 0.36 -2.41
CA TYR A 209 3.25 -0.71 -3.27
C TYR A 209 1.97 -1.32 -2.70
N ALA A 210 1.95 -1.65 -1.41
CA ALA A 210 0.74 -2.15 -0.74
C ALA A 210 -0.42 -1.15 -0.86
N HIS A 211 -0.17 0.15 -0.59
CA HIS A 211 -1.14 1.23 -0.75
C HIS A 211 -1.70 1.28 -2.18
N SER A 212 -0.83 1.23 -3.19
CA SER A 212 -1.26 1.29 -4.60
C SER A 212 -2.12 0.11 -5.06
N THR A 213 -1.97 -1.06 -4.42
CA THR A 213 -2.70 -2.28 -4.80
C THR A 213 -3.94 -2.55 -3.96
N THR A 214 -3.99 -2.04 -2.72
CA THR A 214 -5.07 -2.32 -1.76
C THR A 214 -5.91 -1.10 -1.40
N GLY A 215 -5.41 0.12 -1.66
CA GLY A 215 -6.01 1.36 -1.17
C GLY A 215 -5.81 1.60 0.33
N ILE A 216 -4.92 0.84 0.99
CA ILE A 216 -4.63 0.90 2.42
C ILE A 216 -3.23 1.45 2.64
N ASP A 217 -3.12 2.65 3.23
CA ASP A 217 -1.86 3.33 3.51
C ASP A 217 -1.44 3.11 4.96
N ILE A 218 -0.43 2.25 5.19
CA ILE A 218 0.16 2.03 6.51
C ILE A 218 1.65 2.37 6.43
N HIS A 219 2.07 3.40 7.15
CA HIS A 219 3.49 3.76 7.20
C HIS A 219 4.31 2.65 7.87
N PRO A 220 5.51 2.30 7.37
CA PRO A 220 6.31 1.19 7.93
C PRO A 220 6.79 1.46 9.37
N GLY A 221 6.78 2.71 9.83
CA GLY A 221 7.09 3.08 11.21
C GLY A 221 5.98 2.81 12.22
N ALA A 222 4.75 2.56 11.77
CA ALA A 222 3.64 2.23 12.65
C ALA A 222 3.88 0.91 13.39
N THR A 223 3.63 0.88 14.70
CA THR A 223 3.74 -0.33 15.52
C THR A 223 2.36 -0.93 15.72
N ILE A 224 2.17 -2.19 15.29
CA ILE A 224 0.86 -2.85 15.28
C ILE A 224 0.95 -4.18 16.03
N GLY A 225 0.08 -4.36 17.03
CA GLY A 225 -0.02 -5.57 17.84
C GLY A 225 -0.53 -6.79 17.06
N GLU A 226 -0.73 -7.89 17.78
CA GLU A 226 -1.29 -9.14 17.27
C GLU A 226 -2.81 -9.07 17.13
N TYR A 227 -3.42 -9.98 16.35
CA TYR A 227 -4.86 -10.02 16.06
C TYR A 227 -5.39 -8.72 15.43
N PHE A 228 -4.63 -8.11 14.55
CA PHE A 228 -5.05 -6.89 13.86
C PHE A 228 -5.90 -7.22 12.64
N PHE A 229 -7.10 -6.64 12.55
CA PHE A 229 -8.02 -6.87 11.45
C PHE A 229 -8.43 -5.57 10.75
N ILE A 230 -8.25 -5.55 9.44
CA ILE A 230 -8.76 -4.51 8.53
C ILE A 230 -9.92 -5.09 7.74
N ASP A 231 -11.11 -4.51 7.91
CA ASP A 231 -12.31 -4.87 7.17
C ASP A 231 -12.55 -3.87 6.02
N HIS A 232 -12.79 -4.37 4.79
CA HIS A 232 -12.84 -3.62 3.53
C HIS A 232 -11.54 -2.84 3.23
N GLY A 233 -11.19 -1.90 4.03
CA GLY A 233 -9.89 -1.25 4.14
C GLY A 233 -9.64 -0.05 3.24
N THR A 234 -10.30 0.10 2.11
CA THR A 234 -10.04 1.21 1.18
C THR A 234 -10.10 2.58 1.86
N GLY A 235 -9.05 3.38 1.66
CA GLY A 235 -8.96 4.72 2.22
C GLY A 235 -8.49 4.78 3.68
N ILE A 236 -8.03 3.67 4.28
CA ILE A 236 -7.35 3.70 5.58
C ILE A 236 -6.01 4.42 5.45
N VAL A 237 -5.70 5.27 6.45
CA VAL A 237 -4.39 5.91 6.60
C VAL A 237 -3.89 5.72 8.03
N ILE A 238 -2.74 5.06 8.19
CA ILE A 238 -2.06 4.86 9.48
C ILE A 238 -0.68 5.50 9.44
N GLY A 239 -0.52 6.61 10.18
CA GLY A 239 0.70 7.42 10.16
C GLY A 239 1.88 6.79 10.91
N GLU A 240 3.09 7.29 10.61
CA GLU A 240 4.40 6.78 11.02
C GLU A 240 4.53 6.44 12.51
N THR A 241 4.08 7.31 13.38
CA THR A 241 4.28 7.17 14.83
C THR A 241 3.04 6.63 15.55
N THR A 242 2.11 6.02 14.80
CA THR A 242 0.94 5.35 15.37
C THR A 242 1.37 4.11 16.15
N THR A 243 0.78 3.90 17.31
CA THR A 243 0.89 2.66 18.08
C THR A 243 -0.49 2.04 18.20
N ILE A 244 -0.64 0.79 17.81
CA ILE A 244 -1.88 0.03 17.86
C ILE A 244 -1.66 -1.20 18.74
N GLY A 245 -2.52 -1.41 19.73
CA GLY A 245 -2.52 -2.55 20.64
C GLY A 245 -2.98 -3.85 19.96
N LYS A 246 -3.34 -4.83 20.80
CA LYS A 246 -3.78 -6.15 20.36
C LYS A 246 -5.28 -6.15 20.07
N ASN A 247 -5.70 -7.06 19.16
CA ASN A 247 -7.12 -7.30 18.87
C ASN A 247 -7.88 -6.02 18.47
N VAL A 248 -7.26 -5.20 17.60
CA VAL A 248 -7.86 -3.97 17.08
C VAL A 248 -8.48 -4.22 15.72
N LYS A 249 -9.74 -3.81 15.53
CA LYS A 249 -10.48 -3.87 14.27
C LYS A 249 -10.68 -2.47 13.69
N ILE A 250 -10.34 -2.29 12.40
CA ILE A 250 -10.45 -1.01 11.70
C ILE A 250 -11.20 -1.21 10.39
N TYR A 251 -12.16 -0.33 10.13
CA TYR A 251 -12.96 -0.32 8.89
C TYR A 251 -12.43 0.70 7.88
N GLN A 252 -12.96 0.65 6.66
CA GLN A 252 -12.60 1.53 5.54
C GLN A 252 -12.66 3.02 5.92
N GLY A 253 -11.76 3.82 5.29
CA GLY A 253 -11.73 5.26 5.44
C GLY A 253 -11.24 5.79 6.79
N VAL A 254 -10.82 4.91 7.72
CA VAL A 254 -10.28 5.35 9.01
C VAL A 254 -8.94 6.05 8.83
N THR A 255 -8.76 7.18 9.51
CA THR A 255 -7.51 7.94 9.52
C THR A 255 -6.93 8.02 10.94
N LEU A 256 -5.73 7.45 11.14
CA LEU A 256 -4.91 7.62 12.34
C LEU A 256 -3.76 8.58 12.00
N GLY A 257 -4.01 9.89 12.11
CA GLY A 257 -3.22 10.94 11.51
C GLY A 257 -2.55 11.90 12.50
N ALA A 258 -1.74 12.82 11.97
CA ALA A 258 -1.21 13.95 12.72
C ALA A 258 -2.25 15.08 12.78
N LEU A 259 -2.32 15.79 13.93
CA LEU A 259 -3.19 16.96 14.08
C LEU A 259 -2.79 18.11 13.16
N SER A 260 -1.50 18.26 12.89
CA SER A 260 -0.95 19.26 11.98
C SER A 260 0.37 18.81 11.38
N THR A 261 0.56 19.06 10.10
CA THR A 261 1.83 18.81 9.38
C THR A 261 2.58 20.10 9.02
N ARG A 262 2.13 21.27 9.54
CA ARG A 262 2.72 22.59 9.23
C ARG A 262 4.20 22.71 9.58
N GLY A 263 4.70 21.87 10.50
CA GLY A 263 6.13 21.85 10.86
C GLY A 263 7.02 21.18 9.79
N GLY A 264 6.45 20.50 8.80
CA GLY A 264 7.19 19.81 7.74
C GLY A 264 8.28 18.89 8.32
N GLN A 265 9.51 18.95 7.78
CA GLN A 265 10.64 18.10 8.19
C GLN A 265 11.04 18.26 9.67
N LYS A 266 10.70 19.36 10.34
CA LYS A 266 10.95 19.55 11.78
C LYS A 266 10.16 18.60 12.68
N LEU A 267 9.16 17.91 12.12
CA LEU A 267 8.36 16.90 12.82
C LEU A 267 8.93 15.49 12.68
N GLN A 268 9.98 15.29 11.90
CA GLN A 268 10.61 13.99 11.73
C GLN A 268 11.04 13.42 13.09
N GLY A 269 10.78 12.13 13.33
CA GLY A 269 11.11 11.44 14.57
C GLY A 269 10.27 11.81 15.80
N LYS A 270 9.33 12.77 15.69
CA LYS A 270 8.46 13.17 16.82
C LYS A 270 7.15 12.41 16.78
N LYS A 271 6.68 11.99 17.97
CA LYS A 271 5.33 11.41 18.14
C LYS A 271 4.29 12.44 17.69
N ARG A 272 3.49 12.10 16.66
CA ARG A 272 2.47 12.98 16.06
C ARG A 272 1.19 12.27 15.66
N HIS A 273 1.14 10.95 15.78
CA HIS A 273 0.00 10.10 15.48
C HIS A 273 -0.52 9.40 16.73
N PRO A 274 -1.81 9.04 16.80
CA PRO A 274 -2.44 8.56 18.01
C PRO A 274 -1.89 7.21 18.49
N THR A 275 -2.27 6.88 19.73
CA THR A 275 -2.08 5.56 20.33
C THR A 275 -3.45 4.91 20.52
N ILE A 276 -3.61 3.68 20.06
CA ILE A 276 -4.83 2.88 20.15
C ILE A 276 -4.57 1.73 21.11
N GLY A 277 -5.37 1.59 22.15
CA GLY A 277 -5.29 0.50 23.13
C GLY A 277 -5.78 -0.84 22.59
N ASP A 278 -5.77 -1.85 23.46
CA ASP A 278 -6.19 -3.21 23.13
C ASP A 278 -7.71 -3.30 22.94
N ASN A 279 -8.19 -4.23 22.12
CA ASN A 279 -9.60 -4.54 21.90
C ASN A 279 -10.44 -3.34 21.42
N VAL A 280 -9.84 -2.42 20.67
CA VAL A 280 -10.54 -1.25 20.14
C VAL A 280 -11.13 -1.56 18.79
N THR A 281 -12.38 -1.15 18.56
CA THR A 281 -13.04 -1.18 17.25
C THR A 281 -13.23 0.25 16.74
N ILE A 282 -12.76 0.53 15.52
CA ILE A 282 -12.88 1.84 14.88
C ILE A 282 -13.66 1.68 13.58
N TYR A 283 -14.88 2.21 13.56
CA TYR A 283 -15.79 2.11 12.43
C TYR A 283 -15.47 3.10 11.33
N ALA A 284 -16.08 2.86 10.16
CA ALA A 284 -15.80 3.50 8.88
C ALA A 284 -15.74 5.03 8.94
N GLY A 285 -14.73 5.61 8.27
CA GLY A 285 -14.58 7.05 8.11
C GLY A 285 -14.19 7.83 9.36
N ALA A 286 -13.97 7.16 10.50
CA ALA A 286 -13.51 7.85 11.71
C ALA A 286 -12.10 8.41 11.54
N SER A 287 -11.87 9.62 12.07
CA SER A 287 -10.57 10.28 12.06
C SER A 287 -10.10 10.53 13.49
N ILE A 288 -8.94 9.97 13.86
CA ILE A 288 -8.31 10.13 15.16
C ILE A 288 -6.95 10.78 14.94
N LEU A 289 -6.77 11.99 15.45
CA LEU A 289 -5.61 12.83 15.13
C LEU A 289 -4.85 13.26 16.39
N GLY A 290 -3.51 13.32 16.26
CA GLY A 290 -2.63 13.90 17.25
C GLY A 290 -1.80 12.89 18.04
N GLY A 291 -0.54 13.24 18.31
CA GLY A 291 0.41 12.37 19.02
C GLY A 291 0.08 12.13 20.50
N ASP A 292 -0.63 13.07 21.11
CA ASP A 292 -1.06 12.98 22.52
C ASP A 292 -2.44 12.31 22.66
N SER A 293 -3.13 12.02 21.55
CA SER A 293 -4.42 11.34 21.55
C SER A 293 -4.25 9.86 21.84
N ILE A 294 -4.83 9.39 22.94
CA ILE A 294 -4.82 7.98 23.37
C ILE A 294 -6.26 7.48 23.40
N ILE A 295 -6.55 6.46 22.63
CA ILE A 295 -7.81 5.73 22.72
C ILE A 295 -7.58 4.56 23.67
N GLY A 296 -8.25 4.57 24.84
CA GLY A 296 -8.12 3.53 25.84
C GLY A 296 -8.60 2.16 25.34
N GLU A 297 -8.23 1.13 26.06
CA GLU A 297 -8.63 -0.25 25.73
C GLU A 297 -10.16 -0.45 25.77
N ASN A 298 -10.66 -1.42 25.03
CA ASN A 298 -12.07 -1.79 24.96
C ASN A 298 -13.00 -0.63 24.50
N CYS A 299 -12.47 0.36 23.76
CA CYS A 299 -13.26 1.45 23.18
C CYS A 299 -13.91 1.02 21.86
N VAL A 300 -15.08 1.64 21.61
CA VAL A 300 -15.78 1.53 20.34
C VAL A 300 -15.95 2.93 19.75
N ILE A 301 -15.32 3.19 18.62
CA ILE A 301 -15.37 4.47 17.92
C ILE A 301 -16.33 4.34 16.73
N GLY A 302 -17.43 5.06 16.77
CA GLY A 302 -18.47 5.03 15.74
C GLY A 302 -18.01 5.63 14.40
N SER A 303 -18.81 5.40 13.37
CA SER A 303 -18.51 5.88 12.01
C SER A 303 -18.48 7.41 11.93
N ASN A 304 -17.54 7.92 11.09
CA ASN A 304 -17.40 9.35 10.78
C ASN A 304 -17.11 10.26 12.00
N VAL A 305 -16.69 9.69 13.12
CA VAL A 305 -16.32 10.46 14.32
C VAL A 305 -14.96 11.14 14.10
N PHE A 306 -14.85 12.40 14.54
CA PHE A 306 -13.61 13.17 14.47
C PHE A 306 -13.07 13.43 15.88
N ILE A 307 -11.92 12.82 16.24
CA ILE A 307 -11.32 12.83 17.58
C ILE A 307 -9.94 13.47 17.53
N THR A 308 -9.70 14.43 18.43
CA THR A 308 -8.41 15.10 18.62
C THR A 308 -7.92 15.09 20.07
N THR A 309 -8.61 14.36 20.95
CA THR A 309 -8.31 14.25 22.37
C THR A 309 -8.39 12.80 22.81
N SER A 310 -7.80 12.47 23.96
CA SER A 310 -7.82 11.11 24.48
C SER A 310 -9.23 10.67 24.92
N ILE A 311 -9.52 9.38 24.75
CA ILE A 311 -10.77 8.72 25.14
C ILE A 311 -10.45 7.68 26.20
N PRO A 312 -11.11 7.71 27.38
CA PRO A 312 -10.92 6.72 28.43
C PRO A 312 -11.31 5.30 28.00
N ALA A 313 -10.71 4.30 28.63
CA ALA A 313 -11.00 2.90 28.38
C ALA A 313 -12.51 2.57 28.55
N GLY A 314 -13.00 1.59 27.76
CA GLY A 314 -14.38 1.11 27.78
C GLY A 314 -15.43 2.10 27.26
N THR A 315 -15.00 3.18 26.61
CA THR A 315 -15.90 4.25 26.13
C THR A 315 -16.43 3.93 24.73
N LYS A 316 -17.73 4.16 24.53
CA LYS A 316 -18.36 4.19 23.18
C LYS A 316 -18.55 5.63 22.73
N VAL A 317 -18.02 5.97 21.58
CA VAL A 317 -18.11 7.31 20.98
C VAL A 317 -18.95 7.25 19.73
N ASN A 318 -20.03 8.00 19.68
CA ASN A 318 -20.94 8.08 18.54
C ASN A 318 -21.26 9.54 18.21
N ILE A 319 -21.61 9.82 16.96
CA ILE A 319 -22.16 11.11 16.55
C ILE A 319 -23.62 11.16 17.03
N LYS A 320 -23.98 12.21 17.78
CA LYS A 320 -25.37 12.45 18.18
C LYS A 320 -26.12 13.08 17.00
N ASN A 321 -27.15 12.37 16.51
CA ASN A 321 -28.11 12.80 15.49
C ASN A 321 -27.55 13.67 14.34
N GLN A 322 -27.28 13.04 13.19
CA GLN A 322 -27.30 13.79 11.95
C GLN A 322 -28.75 14.18 11.68
N GLU A 323 -29.09 15.48 11.75
CA GLU A 323 -30.39 15.97 11.29
C GLU A 323 -30.52 15.75 9.79
N LEU A 324 -31.27 14.71 9.42
CA LEU A 324 -31.64 14.50 8.03
C LEU A 324 -32.82 15.42 7.69
N LYS A 325 -32.67 16.29 6.68
CA LYS A 325 -33.74 17.10 6.13
C LYS A 325 -34.30 16.44 4.88
N TYR A 326 -35.53 15.97 4.97
CA TYR A 326 -36.21 15.37 3.82
C TYR A 326 -36.91 16.44 3.02
N HIS A 327 -36.68 16.51 1.71
CA HIS A 327 -37.33 17.37 0.78
C HIS A 327 -38.22 16.56 -0.18
N GLN A 328 -39.53 16.63 -0.03
CA GLN A 328 -40.48 16.04 -0.97
C GLN A 328 -41.18 17.19 -1.74
N GLY A 329 -40.69 17.48 -2.94
CA GLY A 329 -41.10 18.66 -3.70
C GLY A 329 -40.69 19.96 -3.00
N HIS A 330 -41.63 20.88 -2.78
CA HIS A 330 -41.41 22.14 -2.08
C HIS A 330 -41.67 22.09 -0.56
N LYS A 331 -41.98 20.92 0.00
CA LYS A 331 -42.23 20.79 1.44
C LYS A 331 -41.04 20.15 2.14
N THR A 332 -40.54 20.80 3.19
CA THR A 332 -39.58 20.20 4.11
C THR A 332 -40.37 19.42 5.15
N VAL A 333 -40.17 18.12 5.24
CA VAL A 333 -40.76 17.23 6.26
C VAL A 333 -39.70 16.90 7.27
N ASN A 334 -39.86 17.30 8.51
CA ASN A 334 -39.02 16.90 9.63
C ASN A 334 -39.66 15.67 10.28
N GLU A 335 -39.12 14.48 10.07
CA GLU A 335 -39.46 13.33 10.92
C GLU A 335 -38.55 13.34 12.16
N PRO A 336 -39.13 13.26 13.36
CA PRO A 336 -38.32 13.03 14.56
C PRO A 336 -37.78 11.60 14.49
N VAL A 337 -36.44 11.44 14.45
CA VAL A 337 -35.79 10.15 14.60
C VAL A 337 -35.89 9.77 16.09
N ASP A 338 -36.52 8.65 16.38
CA ASP A 338 -36.60 8.10 17.74
C ASP A 338 -35.18 7.81 18.26
N PRO A 339 -34.75 8.41 19.38
CA PRO A 339 -33.40 8.23 19.90
C PRO A 339 -33.08 6.79 20.33
N GLU A 340 -34.11 5.93 20.56
CA GLU A 340 -33.94 4.54 20.99
C GLU A 340 -33.73 3.57 19.81
N GLU A 341 -34.02 3.96 18.56
CA GLU A 341 -33.80 3.12 17.37
C GLU A 341 -32.50 3.38 16.63
N THR A 342 -31.59 4.17 17.14
CA THR A 342 -30.24 4.34 16.56
C THR A 342 -29.40 3.09 16.79
N TRP A 343 -29.83 1.96 16.25
CA TRP A 343 -29.00 0.78 16.08
C TRP A 343 -28.03 1.04 14.94
N PHE A 344 -26.79 0.84 15.26
CA PHE A 344 -25.62 0.90 14.42
C PHE A 344 -25.88 0.39 13.01
N TYR A 345 -25.88 1.26 12.00
CA TYR A 345 -25.64 0.83 10.65
C TYR A 345 -24.14 0.49 10.55
N ILE A 346 -23.83 -0.77 10.78
CA ILE A 346 -22.53 -1.39 10.54
C ILE A 346 -22.58 -1.84 9.08
N ILE A 347 -21.84 -1.19 8.21
CA ILE A 347 -21.47 -1.69 6.90
C ILE A 347 -19.96 -1.55 6.81
#